data_0cabb0283b5b9deff7570bf7066aed7c
#
_entry.id   0cabb0283b5b9deff7570bf7066aed7c
#
_cell.length_a   1.000
_cell.length_b   1.000
_cell.length_c   1.000
_cell.angle_alpha   90.00
_cell.angle_beta   90.00
_cell.angle_gamma   90.00
#
_symmetry.space_group_name_H-M   'P 1'
#
loop_
_entity.id
_entity.type
_entity.pdbx_description
1 polymer ?
#
loop_
_entity_poly.entity_id
_entity_poly.type
_entity_poly.pdbx_seq_one_letter_code
_entity_poly.pdbx_strand_id
1 'polypeptide(L)'
;MKHPLIAALVAIVAGCATHQPTTGTVPARGGFDLIIENGRVIDGTGAAWFYGDVAITGQRIMAVVPSGTLRNASTKQRLDATGMVVAPGFIDIQSGSTGAFLRGDSRVVGKVTQGITTEIFGENSTPAPLSADMFARAMAALDPADSVSRRLLPIFARPHGFAEMMEVIEGRGASVNVGAFVGGGTLREYGMALAQGKPTPAALDAMKGAAQRAMDDGALGFATALIYPPSNFATTEELVEIAKVVKSAGGIYITHMRSEGDQLLESIDEVVRISRESGIAAEIYHLKASGIRNYPTGPQAIAKINAARAAGLDVQADMYPYTAGATGLSSCLPPWSAADGKLFDNLASKEVRAKMRAEIEHQTFDWESLCELATPPNVLISRLLQPANRQYSGKRLSEIAMAMNKDWIETMMDLVLTEHNRVETTYFMMDEANVRLNLQQPWMKIGTDAGAVDPATFKGLVHPRSLGTFPRILGHYARDEQLMPLEDAVRKMTSATATRLSLHDRGLLKPGMFADVVVFDPKTIIDKATFEDPVQVSIGVRDVFVNGTAVIRGGTHTGAKPGQIVRGPGYKPDVR
;
A
#
# COMPACT_ATOMS: atom_id res chain seq x y z
N MET A 1 -23.38 -72.20 -15.21
CA MET A 1 -21.90 -71.95 -15.12
C MET A 1 -21.72 -70.66 -14.36
N LYS A 2 -21.16 -70.75 -13.14
CA LYS A 2 -20.97 -69.65 -12.20
C LYS A 2 -19.55 -69.08 -12.39
N HIS A 3 -19.45 -67.76 -12.64
CA HIS A 3 -18.16 -67.06 -12.56
C HIS A 3 -18.17 -66.19 -11.29
N PRO A 4 -17.09 -66.21 -10.48
CA PRO A 4 -17.00 -65.33 -9.31
C PRO A 4 -16.40 -63.99 -9.69
N LEU A 5 -16.98 -62.90 -9.15
CA LEU A 5 -16.40 -61.57 -9.14
C LEU A 5 -15.27 -61.52 -8.10
N ILE A 6 -14.08 -61.14 -8.54
CA ILE A 6 -12.95 -60.80 -7.66
C ILE A 6 -13.03 -59.30 -7.40
N ALA A 7 -13.28 -58.92 -6.15
CA ALA A 7 -13.18 -57.55 -5.68
C ALA A 7 -11.74 -57.23 -5.32
N ALA A 8 -11.12 -56.31 -6.06
CA ALA A 8 -9.81 -55.75 -5.75
C ALA A 8 -9.93 -54.62 -4.72
N LEU A 9 -9.44 -54.84 -3.52
CA LEU A 9 -9.30 -53.85 -2.48
C LEU A 9 -8.07 -52.97 -2.78
N VAL A 10 -8.27 -51.71 -3.18
CA VAL A 10 -7.17 -50.74 -3.30
C VAL A 10 -6.97 -50.10 -1.93
N ALA A 11 -5.89 -50.46 -1.25
CA ALA A 11 -5.44 -49.79 -0.03
C ALA A 11 -4.76 -48.46 -0.39
N ILE A 12 -5.42 -47.34 -0.09
CA ILE A 12 -4.80 -46.01 -0.17
C ILE A 12 -3.92 -45.86 1.07
N VAL A 13 -2.61 -46.00 0.91
CA VAL A 13 -1.61 -45.61 1.92
C VAL A 13 -1.47 -44.09 1.85
N ALA A 14 -2.04 -43.38 2.81
CA ALA A 14 -1.78 -41.96 3.03
C ALA A 14 -0.33 -41.82 3.52
N GLY A 15 0.58 -41.51 2.61
CA GLY A 15 1.95 -41.15 2.95
C GLY A 15 1.97 -39.75 3.56
N CYS A 16 2.18 -39.66 4.87
CA CYS A 16 2.61 -38.41 5.51
C CYS A 16 4.00 -38.08 4.95
N ALA A 17 4.06 -37.15 4.00
CA ALA A 17 5.31 -36.55 3.58
C ALA A 17 5.85 -35.71 4.75
N THR A 18 6.76 -36.25 5.52
CA THR A 18 7.58 -35.48 6.45
C THR A 18 8.46 -34.56 5.63
N HIS A 19 8.15 -33.26 5.65
CA HIS A 19 9.01 -32.23 5.09
C HIS A 19 10.31 -32.22 5.91
N GLN A 20 11.35 -32.88 5.41
CA GLN A 20 12.69 -32.72 5.96
C GLN A 20 13.22 -31.36 5.52
N PRO A 21 13.72 -30.51 6.45
CA PRO A 21 14.37 -29.27 6.08
C PRO A 21 15.57 -29.61 5.18
N THR A 22 15.61 -28.99 4.01
CA THR A 22 16.75 -29.09 3.11
C THR A 22 18.00 -28.60 3.84
N THR A 23 18.94 -29.50 4.14
CA THR A 23 20.25 -29.17 4.70
C THR A 23 21.02 -28.38 3.65
N GLY A 24 20.94 -27.03 3.74
CA GLY A 24 21.85 -26.16 3.00
C GLY A 24 23.29 -26.46 3.45
N THR A 25 24.16 -26.72 2.51
CA THR A 25 25.59 -26.91 2.78
C THR A 25 26.14 -25.63 3.42
N VAL A 26 26.58 -25.73 4.67
CA VAL A 26 27.29 -24.63 5.38
C VAL A 26 28.57 -24.34 4.59
N PRO A 27 28.88 -23.09 4.19
CA PRO A 27 30.05 -22.76 3.44
C PRO A 27 31.33 -23.15 4.21
N ALA A 28 32.22 -23.93 3.60
CA ALA A 28 33.43 -24.45 4.25
C ALA A 28 34.54 -23.41 4.44
N ARG A 29 34.40 -22.18 3.92
CA ARG A 29 35.42 -21.10 4.07
C ARG A 29 34.75 -19.73 4.12
N GLY A 30 34.79 -19.11 5.29
CA GLY A 30 34.30 -17.76 5.59
C GLY A 30 33.21 -17.81 6.64
N GLY A 31 33.39 -17.11 7.78
CA GLY A 31 32.37 -16.99 8.82
C GLY A 31 31.17 -16.18 8.34
N PHE A 32 30.06 -16.32 9.02
CA PHE A 32 28.88 -15.47 8.79
C PHE A 32 29.11 -14.05 9.30
N ASP A 33 28.39 -13.07 8.76
CA ASP A 33 28.40 -11.72 9.31
C ASP A 33 27.53 -11.65 10.56
N LEU A 34 26.37 -12.31 10.54
CA LEU A 34 25.42 -12.37 11.64
C LEU A 34 24.78 -13.76 11.73
N ILE A 35 24.62 -14.27 12.95
CA ILE A 35 23.74 -15.39 13.26
C ILE A 35 22.70 -14.89 14.26
N ILE A 36 21.41 -14.97 13.88
CA ILE A 36 20.27 -14.78 14.77
C ILE A 36 19.91 -16.17 15.28
N GLU A 37 20.03 -16.40 16.60
CA GLU A 37 19.93 -17.76 17.17
C GLU A 37 18.79 -17.89 18.19
N ASN A 38 18.31 -19.12 18.38
CA ASN A 38 17.31 -19.51 19.38
C ASN A 38 15.90 -18.90 19.18
N GLY A 39 15.60 -18.32 18.01
CA GLY A 39 14.31 -17.69 17.75
C GLY A 39 13.20 -18.70 17.37
N ARG A 40 11.94 -18.29 17.54
CA ARG A 40 10.83 -18.91 16.83
C ARG A 40 10.83 -18.43 15.39
N VAL A 41 11.29 -19.26 14.48
CA VAL A 41 11.35 -18.94 13.06
C VAL A 41 9.96 -19.15 12.44
N ILE A 42 9.37 -18.06 11.94
CA ILE A 42 8.20 -18.05 11.07
C ILE A 42 8.71 -17.66 9.69
N ASP A 43 8.86 -18.65 8.80
CA ASP A 43 9.60 -18.48 7.56
C ASP A 43 8.87 -17.71 6.45
N GLY A 44 7.61 -17.32 6.70
CA GLY A 44 6.75 -16.61 5.76
C GLY A 44 5.91 -17.50 4.85
N THR A 45 6.05 -18.83 4.90
CA THR A 45 5.24 -19.75 4.09
C THR A 45 3.81 -19.93 4.59
N GLY A 46 3.54 -19.57 5.86
CA GLY A 46 2.31 -19.91 6.58
C GLY A 46 2.36 -21.30 7.25
N ALA A 47 3.47 -22.04 7.13
CA ALA A 47 3.70 -23.28 7.87
C ALA A 47 3.98 -23.00 9.35
N ALA A 48 3.81 -24.02 10.19
CA ALA A 48 4.08 -23.93 11.63
C ALA A 48 5.52 -23.49 11.90
N TRP A 49 5.70 -22.63 12.89
CA TRP A 49 7.01 -22.15 13.33
C TRP A 49 7.87 -23.29 13.96
N PHE A 50 9.17 -23.07 13.99
CA PHE A 50 10.13 -23.93 14.68
C PHE A 50 11.20 -23.12 15.41
N TYR A 51 11.85 -23.69 16.40
CA TYR A 51 13.04 -23.07 16.99
C TYR A 51 14.21 -23.20 16.04
N GLY A 52 14.82 -22.07 15.64
CA GLY A 52 15.84 -22.07 14.61
C GLY A 52 16.86 -20.95 14.74
N ASP A 53 17.93 -21.11 13.93
CA ASP A 53 18.98 -20.15 13.73
C ASP A 53 18.94 -19.65 12.28
N VAL A 54 19.15 -18.34 12.07
CA VAL A 54 19.23 -17.69 10.76
C VAL A 54 20.62 -17.08 10.59
N ALA A 55 21.37 -17.53 9.58
CA ALA A 55 22.71 -17.01 9.29
C ALA A 55 22.68 -16.09 8.06
N ILE A 56 23.40 -14.97 8.15
CA ILE A 56 23.46 -13.92 7.14
C ILE A 56 24.93 -13.65 6.78
N THR A 57 25.19 -13.48 5.47
CA THR A 57 26.48 -12.97 4.96
C THR A 57 26.18 -11.95 3.87
N GLY A 58 26.75 -10.74 4.02
CA GLY A 58 26.43 -9.61 3.15
C GLY A 58 24.93 -9.34 3.15
N GLN A 59 24.34 -9.34 1.99
CA GLN A 59 22.91 -9.04 1.82
C GLN A 59 22.01 -10.29 1.80
N ARG A 60 22.55 -11.51 2.00
CA ARG A 60 21.80 -12.74 1.77
C ARG A 60 21.69 -13.61 3.01
N ILE A 61 20.55 -14.28 3.13
CA ILE A 61 20.36 -15.40 4.05
C ILE A 61 21.15 -16.59 3.52
N MET A 62 22.03 -17.14 4.34
CA MET A 62 22.88 -18.28 3.99
C MET A 62 22.36 -19.60 4.54
N ALA A 63 21.73 -19.56 5.71
CA ALA A 63 21.16 -20.75 6.34
C ALA A 63 19.94 -20.39 7.20
N VAL A 64 18.97 -21.29 7.23
CA VAL A 64 17.84 -21.30 8.17
C VAL A 64 17.74 -22.76 8.65
N VAL A 65 18.13 -23.01 9.89
CA VAL A 65 18.36 -24.36 10.42
C VAL A 65 17.80 -24.49 11.83
N PRO A 66 17.58 -25.73 12.34
CA PRO A 66 17.16 -25.94 13.73
C PRO A 66 18.13 -25.28 14.74
N SER A 67 17.57 -24.78 15.85
CA SER A 67 18.34 -24.08 16.90
C SER A 67 19.53 -24.93 17.41
N GLY A 68 20.66 -24.24 17.61
CA GLY A 68 21.90 -24.85 18.08
C GLY A 68 22.77 -25.49 16.96
N THR A 69 22.24 -25.61 15.74
CA THR A 69 23.02 -26.14 14.59
C THR A 69 24.26 -25.27 14.30
N LEU A 70 24.11 -23.94 14.46
CA LEU A 70 25.18 -22.98 14.17
C LEU A 70 25.97 -22.55 15.42
N ARG A 71 25.85 -23.25 16.57
CA ARG A 71 26.51 -22.90 17.83
C ARG A 71 28.02 -22.70 17.68
N ASN A 72 28.68 -23.53 16.93
CA ASN A 72 30.15 -23.53 16.72
C ASN A 72 30.56 -22.85 15.40
N ALA A 73 29.61 -22.30 14.65
CA ALA A 73 29.92 -21.63 13.39
C ALA A 73 30.61 -20.30 13.64
N SER A 74 31.63 -19.98 12.85
CA SER A 74 32.31 -18.68 12.91
C SER A 74 31.37 -17.57 12.43
N THR A 75 31.31 -16.47 13.16
CA THR A 75 30.51 -15.29 12.82
C THR A 75 31.10 -14.04 13.42
N LYS A 76 30.87 -12.88 12.78
CA LYS A 76 31.27 -11.59 13.35
C LYS A 76 30.37 -11.18 14.52
N GLN A 77 29.07 -11.54 14.45
CA GLN A 77 28.06 -11.15 15.45
C GLN A 77 27.06 -12.28 15.70
N ARG A 78 26.66 -12.45 16.96
CA ARG A 78 25.51 -13.28 17.37
C ARG A 78 24.42 -12.40 17.97
N LEU A 79 23.17 -12.72 17.63
CA LEU A 79 21.97 -12.08 18.17
C LEU A 79 21.09 -13.17 18.78
N ASP A 80 21.01 -13.22 20.09
CA ASP A 80 20.07 -14.11 20.76
C ASP A 80 18.64 -13.62 20.59
N ALA A 81 17.80 -14.48 20.01
CA ALA A 81 16.37 -14.26 19.79
C ALA A 81 15.50 -15.16 20.68
N THR A 82 16.04 -15.65 21.81
CA THR A 82 15.27 -16.47 22.75
C THR A 82 13.97 -15.75 23.16
N GLY A 83 12.85 -16.45 22.99
CA GLY A 83 11.51 -15.91 23.26
C GLY A 83 10.92 -14.99 22.17
N MET A 84 11.71 -14.60 21.19
CA MET A 84 11.30 -13.74 20.08
C MET A 84 10.88 -14.56 18.86
N VAL A 85 10.10 -13.93 17.98
CA VAL A 85 9.85 -14.39 16.62
C VAL A 85 10.92 -13.82 15.70
N VAL A 86 11.42 -14.64 14.79
CA VAL A 86 12.26 -14.25 13.65
C VAL A 86 11.46 -14.50 12.39
N ALA A 87 11.14 -13.46 11.64
CA ALA A 87 10.30 -13.53 10.44
C ALA A 87 10.94 -12.77 9.28
N PRO A 88 10.49 -13.00 8.02
CA PRO A 88 10.87 -12.12 6.92
C PRO A 88 10.42 -10.68 7.20
N GLY A 89 11.16 -9.71 6.71
CA GLY A 89 10.76 -8.31 6.76
C GLY A 89 9.43 -8.07 6.03
N PHE A 90 8.58 -7.21 6.59
CA PHE A 90 7.24 -6.97 6.06
C PHE A 90 7.28 -6.11 4.81
N ILE A 91 6.32 -6.34 3.89
CA ILE A 91 6.17 -5.63 2.62
C ILE A 91 4.86 -4.85 2.65
N ASP A 92 4.98 -3.53 2.63
CA ASP A 92 3.84 -2.60 2.54
C ASP A 92 3.46 -2.40 1.06
N ILE A 93 2.38 -3.04 0.63
CA ILE A 93 1.94 -3.01 -0.79
C ILE A 93 1.31 -1.66 -1.17
N GLN A 94 0.89 -0.87 -0.18
CA GLN A 94 0.24 0.43 -0.38
C GLN A 94 0.86 1.49 0.53
N SER A 95 1.95 2.11 0.07
CA SER A 95 2.64 3.17 0.78
C SER A 95 2.41 4.54 0.13
N GLY A 96 2.27 5.57 0.96
CA GLY A 96 2.25 6.99 0.57
C GLY A 96 3.57 7.73 0.80
N SER A 97 4.71 7.03 0.95
CA SER A 97 5.99 7.63 1.40
C SER A 97 6.79 8.36 0.32
N THR A 98 6.24 8.59 -0.88
CA THR A 98 6.92 9.24 -2.02
C THR A 98 7.62 10.55 -1.61
N GLY A 99 6.94 11.38 -0.81
CA GLY A 99 7.50 12.65 -0.31
C GLY A 99 8.72 12.43 0.58
N ALA A 100 8.71 11.41 1.44
CA ALA A 100 9.83 11.08 2.32
C ALA A 100 11.06 10.63 1.51
N PHE A 101 10.87 9.86 0.43
CA PHE A 101 11.95 9.39 -0.42
C PHE A 101 12.56 10.49 -1.28
N LEU A 102 11.76 11.39 -1.84
CA LEU A 102 12.23 12.42 -2.79
C LEU A 102 12.66 13.73 -2.10
N ARG A 103 12.05 14.08 -0.96
CA ARG A 103 12.25 15.36 -0.27
C ARG A 103 12.71 15.23 1.18
N GLY A 104 12.29 14.17 1.87
CA GLY A 104 12.64 13.88 3.25
C GLY A 104 14.03 13.26 3.40
N ASP A 105 14.32 12.74 4.57
CA ASP A 105 15.58 12.05 4.88
C ASP A 105 15.59 10.56 4.54
N SER A 106 14.47 10.01 4.06
CA SER A 106 14.26 8.62 3.64
C SER A 106 14.48 7.56 4.75
N ARG A 107 14.56 7.96 6.03
CA ARG A 107 14.66 7.00 7.15
C ARG A 107 13.33 6.26 7.39
N VAL A 108 12.22 6.87 7.01
CA VAL A 108 10.86 6.32 7.14
C VAL A 108 10.60 5.64 8.48
N VAL A 109 10.96 6.35 9.58
CA VAL A 109 10.99 5.82 10.96
C VAL A 109 9.69 5.13 11.35
N GLY A 110 8.53 5.78 11.07
CA GLY A 110 7.21 5.20 11.37
C GLY A 110 6.90 3.92 10.60
N LYS A 111 7.63 3.60 9.53
CA LYS A 111 7.50 2.35 8.76
C LYS A 111 8.41 1.25 9.30
N VAL A 112 9.70 1.54 9.42
CA VAL A 112 10.68 0.52 9.87
C VAL A 112 10.41 0.07 11.31
N THR A 113 9.86 0.93 12.18
CA THR A 113 9.46 0.56 13.55
C THR A 113 8.25 -0.38 13.60
N GLN A 114 7.53 -0.57 12.48
CA GLN A 114 6.49 -1.59 12.33
C GLN A 114 7.05 -2.93 11.80
N GLY A 115 8.35 -3.02 11.50
CA GLY A 115 8.96 -4.20 10.88
C GLY A 115 8.93 -4.18 9.34
N ILE A 116 8.51 -3.08 8.72
CA ILE A 116 8.46 -2.92 7.26
C ILE A 116 9.89 -2.78 6.73
N THR A 117 10.23 -3.58 5.74
CA THR A 117 11.54 -3.58 5.05
C THR A 117 11.43 -3.24 3.57
N THR A 118 10.21 -3.23 3.03
CA THR A 118 9.93 -2.89 1.64
C THR A 118 8.62 -2.09 1.55
N GLU A 119 8.66 -0.96 0.85
CA GLU A 119 7.49 -0.12 0.59
C GLU A 119 7.23 -0.02 -0.92
N ILE A 120 5.97 -0.16 -1.32
CA ILE A 120 5.52 0.00 -2.71
C ILE A 120 4.57 1.20 -2.76
N PHE A 121 4.91 2.21 -3.55
CA PHE A 121 4.09 3.41 -3.73
C PHE A 121 3.54 3.53 -5.15
N GLY A 122 2.76 4.58 -5.44
CA GLY A 122 2.28 4.91 -6.78
C GLY A 122 0.77 4.84 -6.96
N GLU A 123 0.00 4.77 -5.88
CA GLU A 123 -1.46 4.86 -5.98
C GLU A 123 -1.88 6.13 -6.73
N ASN A 124 -2.65 5.95 -7.79
CA ASN A 124 -3.18 6.98 -8.68
C ASN A 124 -2.15 7.87 -9.36
N SER A 125 -1.20 8.44 -8.65
CA SER A 125 -0.24 9.40 -9.21
C SER A 125 1.19 9.10 -8.80
N THR A 126 2.10 9.30 -9.77
CA THR A 126 3.54 9.26 -9.56
C THR A 126 4.18 10.53 -10.12
N PRO A 127 5.30 11.01 -9.53
CA PRO A 127 6.00 12.18 -10.02
C PRO A 127 6.54 12.06 -11.46
N ALA A 128 6.63 10.83 -11.95
CA ALA A 128 7.08 10.47 -13.29
C ALA A 128 6.24 9.29 -13.84
N PRO A 129 6.10 9.16 -15.18
CA PRO A 129 6.67 10.01 -16.25
C PRO A 129 5.90 11.33 -16.41
N LEU A 130 6.55 12.38 -16.89
CA LEU A 130 5.92 13.66 -17.24
C LEU A 130 5.90 13.87 -18.76
N SER A 131 4.74 14.24 -19.31
CA SER A 131 4.68 14.79 -20.67
C SER A 131 5.20 16.24 -20.69
N ALA A 132 5.48 16.78 -21.88
CA ALA A 132 5.92 18.17 -22.02
C ALA A 132 4.89 19.16 -21.41
N ASP A 133 3.61 18.89 -21.60
CA ASP A 133 2.52 19.70 -21.05
C ASP A 133 2.43 19.58 -19.52
N MET A 134 2.51 18.37 -18.96
CA MET A 134 2.56 18.15 -17.50
C MET A 134 3.76 18.89 -16.88
N PHE A 135 4.93 18.79 -17.53
CA PHE A 135 6.13 19.49 -17.08
C PHE A 135 5.92 21.02 -17.09
N ALA A 136 5.39 21.57 -18.18
CA ALA A 136 5.13 23.00 -18.30
C ALA A 136 4.16 23.50 -17.20
N ARG A 137 3.06 22.78 -16.97
CA ARG A 137 2.10 23.11 -15.91
C ARG A 137 2.74 23.01 -14.52
N ALA A 138 3.48 21.94 -14.25
CA ALA A 138 4.16 21.77 -12.96
C ALA A 138 5.18 22.88 -12.70
N MET A 139 5.94 23.28 -13.72
CA MET A 139 6.89 24.40 -13.60
C MET A 139 6.20 25.75 -13.39
N ALA A 140 5.05 25.97 -14.04
CA ALA A 140 4.27 27.21 -13.89
C ALA A 140 3.64 27.34 -12.50
N ALA A 141 3.21 26.23 -11.90
CA ALA A 141 2.62 26.16 -10.57
C ALA A 141 3.66 26.09 -9.43
N LEU A 142 4.94 25.98 -9.77
CA LEU A 142 5.99 25.74 -8.79
C LEU A 142 6.27 26.97 -7.94
N ASP A 143 6.21 26.81 -6.61
CA ASP A 143 6.72 27.82 -5.68
C ASP A 143 8.19 28.14 -6.02
N PRO A 144 8.55 29.43 -6.26
CA PRO A 144 9.93 29.83 -6.50
C PRO A 144 10.93 29.34 -5.45
N ALA A 145 10.49 29.15 -4.21
CA ALA A 145 11.32 28.65 -3.11
C ALA A 145 11.51 27.12 -3.12
N ASP A 146 10.69 26.34 -3.87
CA ASP A 146 10.85 24.88 -3.97
C ASP A 146 11.99 24.47 -4.91
N SER A 147 13.21 24.60 -4.40
CA SER A 147 14.43 24.24 -5.14
C SER A 147 14.53 22.73 -5.43
N VAL A 148 13.89 21.88 -4.62
CA VAL A 148 13.93 20.43 -4.82
C VAL A 148 13.11 20.05 -6.06
N SER A 149 11.84 20.47 -6.13
CA SER A 149 11.01 20.20 -7.31
C SER A 149 11.59 20.82 -8.58
N ARG A 150 12.13 22.05 -8.50
CA ARG A 150 12.79 22.72 -9.64
C ARG A 150 13.93 21.86 -10.22
N ARG A 151 14.67 21.14 -9.38
CA ARG A 151 15.74 20.23 -9.82
C ARG A 151 15.22 18.91 -10.35
N LEU A 152 14.15 18.36 -9.76
CA LEU A 152 13.65 17.02 -10.08
C LEU A 152 12.74 16.98 -11.30
N LEU A 153 11.89 17.98 -11.52
CA LEU A 153 10.93 18.00 -12.63
C LEU A 153 11.58 17.81 -14.01
N PRO A 154 12.72 18.48 -14.35
CA PRO A 154 13.39 18.24 -15.64
C PRO A 154 13.91 16.80 -15.81
N ILE A 155 14.25 16.12 -14.72
CA ILE A 155 14.70 14.72 -14.73
C ILE A 155 13.50 13.82 -15.04
N PHE A 156 12.38 14.03 -14.38
CA PHE A 156 11.16 13.23 -14.51
C PHE A 156 10.45 13.40 -15.86
N ALA A 157 10.76 14.48 -16.59
CA ALA A 157 10.25 14.73 -17.93
C ALA A 157 11.08 14.07 -19.05
N ARG A 158 12.17 13.38 -18.72
CA ARG A 158 12.97 12.62 -19.71
C ARG A 158 12.21 11.37 -20.18
N PRO A 159 12.63 10.77 -21.33
CA PRO A 159 11.95 9.57 -21.86
C PRO A 159 11.81 8.42 -20.88
N HIS A 160 12.81 8.20 -20.02
CA HIS A 160 12.84 7.19 -18.95
C HIS A 160 12.67 7.84 -17.55
N GLY A 161 11.81 8.85 -17.44
CA GLY A 161 11.62 9.62 -16.21
C GLY A 161 11.24 8.78 -15.01
N PHE A 162 10.51 7.66 -15.21
CA PHE A 162 10.17 6.74 -14.14
C PHE A 162 11.42 6.04 -13.57
N ALA A 163 12.31 5.54 -14.42
CA ALA A 163 13.56 4.96 -13.97
C ALA A 163 14.44 6.00 -13.27
N GLU A 164 14.53 7.22 -13.82
CA GLU A 164 15.31 8.30 -13.24
C GLU A 164 14.77 8.72 -11.86
N MET A 165 13.45 8.70 -11.66
CA MET A 165 12.83 8.90 -10.35
C MET A 165 13.31 7.84 -9.34
N MET A 166 13.32 6.58 -9.74
CA MET A 166 13.80 5.49 -8.88
C MET A 166 15.31 5.61 -8.59
N GLU A 167 16.11 6.02 -9.55
CA GLU A 167 17.55 6.29 -9.37
C GLU A 167 17.82 7.47 -8.43
N VAL A 168 17.00 8.52 -8.47
CA VAL A 168 17.07 9.61 -7.49
C VAL A 168 16.83 9.08 -6.07
N ILE A 169 15.84 8.20 -5.88
CA ILE A 169 15.57 7.58 -4.58
C ILE A 169 16.75 6.70 -4.14
N GLU A 170 17.28 5.86 -5.03
CA GLU A 170 18.42 4.99 -4.77
C GLU A 170 19.67 5.77 -4.37
N GLY A 171 20.00 6.83 -5.12
CA GLY A 171 21.14 7.69 -4.84
C GLY A 171 21.05 8.48 -3.53
N ARG A 172 19.84 8.75 -3.03
CA ARG A 172 19.62 9.36 -1.71
C ARG A 172 19.74 8.33 -0.57
N GLY A 173 19.55 7.06 -0.89
CA GLY A 173 19.43 5.96 0.06
C GLY A 173 18.10 6.00 0.85
N ALA A 174 17.59 4.84 1.20
CA ALA A 174 16.40 4.67 2.03
C ALA A 174 16.64 3.58 3.08
N SER A 175 15.93 3.67 4.21
CA SER A 175 16.03 2.64 5.26
C SER A 175 15.23 1.39 4.94
N VAL A 176 14.42 1.40 3.87
CA VAL A 176 13.66 0.28 3.33
C VAL A 176 13.96 0.11 1.84
N ASN A 177 13.67 -1.08 1.30
CA ASN A 177 13.61 -1.28 -0.14
C ASN A 177 12.39 -0.54 -0.70
N VAL A 178 12.50 -0.03 -1.93
CA VAL A 178 11.47 0.82 -2.53
C VAL A 178 11.11 0.31 -3.92
N GLY A 179 9.83 0.01 -4.13
CA GLY A 179 9.24 -0.27 -5.44
C GLY A 179 8.11 0.71 -5.75
N ALA A 180 7.66 0.74 -7.00
CA ALA A 180 6.55 1.60 -7.38
C ALA A 180 5.68 0.99 -8.47
N PHE A 181 4.39 1.32 -8.43
CA PHE A 181 3.50 1.28 -9.59
C PHE A 181 3.63 2.59 -10.36
N VAL A 182 3.33 2.58 -11.65
CA VAL A 182 3.07 3.83 -12.36
C VAL A 182 1.62 4.27 -12.08
N GLY A 183 1.42 5.54 -11.74
CA GLY A 183 0.08 6.06 -11.44
C GLY A 183 -0.82 6.08 -12.67
N GLY A 184 -2.02 5.50 -12.56
CA GLY A 184 -3.03 5.53 -13.62
C GLY A 184 -3.53 6.94 -13.91
N GLY A 185 -3.64 7.78 -12.88
CA GLY A 185 -3.90 9.21 -13.03
C GLY A 185 -2.77 9.93 -13.75
N THR A 186 -1.51 9.59 -13.46
CA THR A 186 -0.35 10.11 -14.20
C THR A 186 -0.39 9.70 -15.67
N LEU A 187 -0.73 8.43 -15.98
CA LEU A 187 -0.88 7.98 -17.36
C LEU A 187 -2.01 8.71 -18.08
N ARG A 188 -3.16 8.89 -17.41
CA ARG A 188 -4.28 9.64 -17.98
C ARG A 188 -3.90 11.10 -18.23
N GLU A 189 -3.28 11.76 -17.27
CA GLU A 189 -2.80 13.14 -17.43
C GLU A 189 -1.76 13.27 -18.55
N TYR A 190 -0.94 12.23 -18.75
CA TYR A 190 0.05 12.18 -19.83
C TYR A 190 -0.60 12.29 -21.22
N GLY A 191 -1.77 11.67 -21.44
CA GLY A 191 -2.47 11.69 -22.72
C GLY A 191 -3.61 12.69 -22.81
N MET A 192 -4.26 13.03 -21.69
CA MET A 192 -5.51 13.81 -21.65
C MET A 192 -5.37 15.14 -20.88
N ALA A 193 -4.23 15.42 -20.28
CA ALA A 193 -4.12 16.48 -19.28
C ALA A 193 -5.19 16.29 -18.18
N LEU A 194 -5.89 17.33 -17.80
CA LEU A 194 -6.96 17.27 -16.77
C LEU A 194 -8.37 17.17 -17.38
N ALA A 195 -8.48 16.86 -18.68
CA ALA A 195 -9.74 16.84 -19.39
C ALA A 195 -10.63 15.68 -18.99
N GLN A 196 -11.93 15.93 -19.04
CA GLN A 196 -12.98 14.92 -18.92
C GLN A 196 -13.18 14.12 -20.24
N GLY A 197 -13.97 13.07 -20.15
CA GLY A 197 -14.43 12.30 -21.30
C GLY A 197 -13.46 11.23 -21.78
N LYS A 198 -13.80 10.62 -22.91
CA LYS A 198 -13.03 9.53 -23.50
C LYS A 198 -11.78 10.05 -24.21
N PRO A 199 -10.64 9.33 -24.14
CA PRO A 199 -9.45 9.71 -24.89
C PRO A 199 -9.68 9.54 -26.40
N THR A 200 -9.03 10.40 -27.19
CA THR A 200 -8.85 10.15 -28.61
C THR A 200 -7.93 8.94 -28.81
N PRO A 201 -7.93 8.28 -29.99
CA PRO A 201 -6.98 7.19 -30.26
C PRO A 201 -5.53 7.60 -30.01
N ALA A 202 -5.13 8.80 -30.42
CA ALA A 202 -3.76 9.31 -30.22
C ALA A 202 -3.44 9.54 -28.73
N ALA A 203 -4.39 10.04 -27.94
CA ALA A 203 -4.22 10.19 -26.49
C ALA A 203 -4.10 8.84 -25.79
N LEU A 204 -4.92 7.86 -26.16
CA LEU A 204 -4.84 6.51 -25.62
C LEU A 204 -3.50 5.84 -25.99
N ASP A 205 -3.02 6.01 -27.21
CA ASP A 205 -1.70 5.48 -27.63
C ASP A 205 -0.56 6.15 -26.87
N ALA A 206 -0.66 7.44 -26.56
CA ALA A 206 0.30 8.14 -25.71
C ALA A 206 0.35 7.56 -24.29
N MET A 207 -0.82 7.29 -23.68
CA MET A 207 -0.92 6.64 -22.38
C MET A 207 -0.32 5.24 -22.39
N LYS A 208 -0.67 4.41 -23.39
CA LYS A 208 -0.15 3.05 -23.58
C LYS A 208 1.37 3.07 -23.75
N GLY A 209 1.91 4.02 -24.53
CA GLY A 209 3.35 4.20 -24.70
C GLY A 209 4.05 4.61 -23.40
N ALA A 210 3.44 5.49 -22.60
CA ALA A 210 3.96 5.87 -21.29
C ALA A 210 3.92 4.68 -20.30
N ALA A 211 2.84 3.90 -20.29
CA ALA A 211 2.73 2.69 -19.48
C ALA A 211 3.81 1.66 -19.86
N GLN A 212 4.03 1.42 -21.16
CA GLN A 212 5.07 0.48 -21.62
C GLN A 212 6.45 0.92 -21.16
N ARG A 213 6.80 2.22 -21.34
CA ARG A 213 8.10 2.74 -20.86
C ARG A 213 8.26 2.60 -19.35
N ALA A 214 7.21 2.92 -18.57
CA ALA A 214 7.27 2.74 -17.13
C ALA A 214 7.50 1.28 -16.73
N MET A 215 6.88 0.33 -17.44
CA MET A 215 7.14 -1.10 -17.23
C MET A 215 8.57 -1.49 -17.59
N ASP A 216 9.09 -1.00 -18.71
CA ASP A 216 10.50 -1.20 -19.13
C ASP A 216 11.48 -0.57 -18.12
N ASP A 217 11.11 0.52 -17.48
CA ASP A 217 11.83 1.21 -16.41
C ASP A 217 11.75 0.51 -15.04
N GLY A 218 10.90 -0.51 -14.90
CA GLY A 218 10.81 -1.36 -13.71
C GLY A 218 9.60 -1.09 -12.81
N ALA A 219 8.53 -0.48 -13.33
CA ALA A 219 7.26 -0.42 -12.59
C ALA A 219 6.70 -1.83 -12.32
N LEU A 220 6.07 -2.03 -11.16
CA LEU A 220 5.45 -3.30 -10.76
C LEU A 220 4.11 -3.55 -11.46
N GLY A 221 3.56 -2.53 -12.08
CA GLY A 221 2.27 -2.49 -12.72
C GLY A 221 1.74 -1.06 -12.77
N PHE A 222 0.42 -0.88 -12.91
CA PHE A 222 -0.19 0.43 -12.80
C PHE A 222 -1.27 0.47 -11.71
N ALA A 223 -1.39 1.64 -11.06
CA ALA A 223 -2.27 1.83 -9.91
C ALA A 223 -3.23 3.01 -10.12
N THR A 224 -4.52 2.80 -9.90
CA THR A 224 -5.54 3.86 -10.04
C THR A 224 -6.20 4.17 -8.70
N ALA A 225 -6.78 5.40 -8.60
CA ALA A 225 -7.79 5.72 -7.60
C ALA A 225 -8.96 6.41 -8.31
N LEU A 226 -9.99 5.63 -8.61
CA LEU A 226 -11.07 6.01 -9.50
C LEU A 226 -12.13 6.92 -8.87
N ILE A 227 -11.90 7.38 -7.65
CA ILE A 227 -12.72 8.43 -7.02
C ILE A 227 -12.15 9.83 -7.24
N TYR A 228 -10.86 9.96 -7.63
CA TYR A 228 -10.21 11.26 -7.76
C TYR A 228 -10.07 11.71 -9.22
N PRO A 229 -10.31 13.00 -9.53
CA PRO A 229 -9.94 13.57 -10.83
C PRO A 229 -8.40 13.52 -11.03
N PRO A 230 -7.92 13.27 -12.27
CA PRO A 230 -8.71 12.97 -13.47
C PRO A 230 -9.05 11.48 -13.66
N SER A 231 -8.65 10.58 -12.75
CA SER A 231 -8.82 9.13 -12.90
C SER A 231 -10.27 8.69 -12.88
N ASN A 232 -11.14 9.41 -12.16
CA ASN A 232 -12.57 9.12 -12.11
C ASN A 232 -13.28 9.29 -13.48
N PHE A 233 -12.69 10.06 -14.41
CA PHE A 233 -13.20 10.23 -15.76
C PHE A 233 -12.78 9.09 -16.71
N ALA A 234 -11.89 8.19 -16.28
CA ALA A 234 -11.46 7.05 -17.08
C ALA A 234 -12.63 6.07 -17.29
N THR A 235 -12.79 5.61 -18.53
CA THR A 235 -13.73 4.52 -18.81
C THR A 235 -13.11 3.16 -18.55
N THR A 236 -13.93 2.15 -18.33
CA THR A 236 -13.45 0.77 -18.16
C THR A 236 -12.67 0.29 -19.38
N GLU A 237 -13.09 0.68 -20.60
CA GLU A 237 -12.40 0.36 -21.86
C GLU A 237 -10.99 0.95 -21.91
N GLU A 238 -10.83 2.20 -21.47
CA GLU A 238 -9.51 2.85 -21.35
C GLU A 238 -8.59 2.05 -20.41
N LEU A 239 -9.11 1.67 -19.23
CA LEU A 239 -8.37 0.88 -18.25
C LEU A 239 -8.00 -0.50 -18.78
N VAL A 240 -8.90 -1.17 -19.52
CA VAL A 240 -8.62 -2.46 -20.16
C VAL A 240 -7.48 -2.35 -21.18
N GLU A 241 -7.44 -1.28 -21.98
CA GLU A 241 -6.38 -1.11 -22.99
C GLU A 241 -5.01 -0.85 -22.36
N ILE A 242 -4.95 -0.06 -21.27
CA ILE A 242 -3.71 0.13 -20.49
C ILE A 242 -3.31 -1.19 -19.81
N ALA A 243 -4.28 -1.91 -19.23
CA ALA A 243 -4.06 -3.19 -18.57
C ALA A 243 -3.46 -4.26 -19.50
N LYS A 244 -3.87 -4.30 -20.78
CA LYS A 244 -3.27 -5.21 -21.77
C LYS A 244 -1.77 -4.95 -21.97
N VAL A 245 -1.36 -3.68 -22.03
CA VAL A 245 0.05 -3.30 -22.15
C VAL A 245 0.82 -3.75 -20.91
N VAL A 246 0.33 -3.42 -19.73
CA VAL A 246 0.98 -3.76 -18.46
C VAL A 246 1.05 -5.29 -18.26
N LYS A 247 -0.02 -6.02 -18.62
CA LYS A 247 -0.05 -7.49 -18.61
C LYS A 247 1.03 -8.10 -19.49
N SER A 248 1.26 -7.55 -20.69
CA SER A 248 2.28 -8.07 -21.61
C SER A 248 3.70 -7.96 -21.05
N ALA A 249 3.94 -7.00 -20.14
CA ALA A 249 5.19 -6.83 -19.41
C ALA A 249 5.21 -7.56 -18.05
N GLY A 250 4.19 -8.38 -17.74
CA GLY A 250 4.14 -9.17 -16.51
C GLY A 250 3.67 -8.40 -15.26
N GLY A 251 3.24 -7.14 -15.39
CA GLY A 251 2.78 -6.33 -14.27
C GLY A 251 1.34 -6.63 -13.85
N ILE A 252 0.90 -5.99 -12.76
CA ILE A 252 -0.46 -6.09 -12.22
C ILE A 252 -1.23 -4.77 -12.33
N TYR A 253 -2.55 -4.86 -12.24
CA TYR A 253 -3.44 -3.72 -11.99
C TYR A 253 -3.81 -3.68 -10.51
N ILE A 254 -3.73 -2.50 -9.89
CA ILE A 254 -4.16 -2.30 -8.51
C ILE A 254 -4.96 -1.01 -8.40
N THR A 255 -6.04 -0.99 -7.63
CA THR A 255 -6.98 0.12 -7.67
C THR A 255 -7.68 0.42 -6.34
N HIS A 256 -7.71 1.70 -5.96
CA HIS A 256 -8.82 2.26 -5.21
C HIS A 256 -10.00 2.33 -6.17
N MET A 257 -11.05 1.55 -5.89
CA MET A 257 -12.18 1.38 -6.79
C MET A 257 -12.97 2.68 -6.99
N ARG A 258 -13.87 2.68 -7.97
CA ARG A 258 -14.72 3.84 -8.30
C ARG A 258 -15.70 4.19 -7.19
N SER A 259 -16.19 3.21 -6.47
CA SER A 259 -17.02 3.34 -5.27
C SER A 259 -16.61 2.30 -4.25
N GLU A 260 -16.59 2.71 -3.00
CA GLU A 260 -16.40 1.84 -1.82
C GLU A 260 -17.65 1.88 -0.92
N GLY A 261 -18.69 2.60 -1.33
CA GLY A 261 -19.96 2.79 -0.66
C GLY A 261 -21.13 2.18 -1.42
N ASP A 262 -22.01 3.02 -1.95
CA ASP A 262 -23.30 2.62 -2.49
C ASP A 262 -23.19 1.74 -3.74
N GLN A 263 -22.11 1.89 -4.53
CA GLN A 263 -21.81 1.06 -5.72
C GLN A 263 -20.58 0.17 -5.55
N LEU A 264 -20.31 -0.28 -4.32
CA LEU A 264 -19.19 -1.18 -4.03
C LEU A 264 -19.20 -2.45 -4.90
N LEU A 265 -20.37 -3.06 -5.06
CA LEU A 265 -20.48 -4.33 -5.78
C LEU A 265 -20.30 -4.16 -7.29
N GLU A 266 -20.78 -3.06 -7.86
CA GLU A 266 -20.58 -2.67 -9.25
C GLU A 266 -19.11 -2.32 -9.53
N SER A 267 -18.45 -1.66 -8.58
CA SER A 267 -17.02 -1.36 -8.68
C SER A 267 -16.14 -2.62 -8.64
N ILE A 268 -16.53 -3.64 -7.88
CA ILE A 268 -15.89 -4.96 -7.95
C ILE A 268 -16.14 -5.61 -9.32
N ASP A 269 -17.34 -5.49 -9.89
CA ASP A 269 -17.62 -5.98 -11.24
C ASP A 269 -16.74 -5.29 -12.29
N GLU A 270 -16.48 -3.97 -12.16
CA GLU A 270 -15.53 -3.25 -13.02
C GLU A 270 -14.12 -3.85 -12.94
N VAL A 271 -13.59 -4.09 -11.72
CA VAL A 271 -12.28 -4.74 -11.53
C VAL A 271 -12.24 -6.14 -12.14
N VAL A 272 -13.29 -6.93 -11.93
CA VAL A 272 -13.43 -8.29 -12.50
C VAL A 272 -13.48 -8.23 -14.03
N ARG A 273 -14.19 -7.25 -14.61
CA ARG A 273 -14.25 -7.02 -16.04
C ARG A 273 -12.88 -6.67 -16.62
N ILE A 274 -12.15 -5.72 -15.97
CA ILE A 274 -10.79 -5.34 -16.39
C ILE A 274 -9.87 -6.57 -16.38
N SER A 275 -9.89 -7.35 -15.29
CA SER A 275 -9.10 -8.58 -15.20
C SER A 275 -9.44 -9.59 -16.29
N ARG A 276 -10.73 -9.81 -16.56
CA ARG A 276 -11.20 -10.76 -17.56
C ARG A 276 -10.82 -10.35 -18.98
N GLU A 277 -11.05 -9.09 -19.36
CA GLU A 277 -10.85 -8.62 -20.73
C GLU A 277 -9.38 -8.40 -21.10
N SER A 278 -8.54 -8.09 -20.11
CA SER A 278 -7.10 -7.87 -20.31
C SER A 278 -6.23 -9.09 -19.96
N GLY A 279 -6.76 -10.02 -19.15
CA GLY A 279 -6.00 -11.14 -18.58
C GLY A 279 -5.03 -10.72 -17.49
N ILE A 280 -5.11 -9.48 -16.96
CA ILE A 280 -4.22 -8.98 -15.93
C ILE A 280 -4.61 -9.49 -14.55
N ALA A 281 -3.65 -9.76 -13.69
CA ALA A 281 -3.87 -9.96 -12.28
C ALA A 281 -4.31 -8.63 -11.64
N ALA A 282 -5.46 -8.60 -10.94
CA ALA A 282 -6.04 -7.39 -10.36
C ALA A 282 -6.01 -7.43 -8.82
N GLU A 283 -5.66 -6.30 -8.21
CA GLU A 283 -5.67 -6.10 -6.77
C GLU A 283 -6.61 -4.95 -6.43
N ILE A 284 -7.42 -5.11 -5.39
CA ILE A 284 -8.25 -4.04 -4.84
C ILE A 284 -7.51 -3.46 -3.65
N TYR A 285 -7.17 -2.17 -3.69
CA TYR A 285 -6.62 -1.46 -2.54
C TYR A 285 -7.64 -1.40 -1.40
N HIS A 286 -7.15 -1.55 -0.17
CA HIS A 286 -7.84 -1.26 1.09
C HIS A 286 -9.35 -1.59 1.09
N LEU A 287 -9.72 -2.81 0.68
CA LEU A 287 -11.11 -3.26 0.54
C LEU A 287 -11.97 -2.92 1.76
N LYS A 288 -13.01 -2.14 1.56
CA LYS A 288 -13.96 -1.74 2.60
C LYS A 288 -15.37 -1.53 2.03
N ALA A 289 -16.38 -1.68 2.89
CA ALA A 289 -17.74 -1.20 2.67
C ALA A 289 -17.91 0.11 3.48
N SER A 290 -17.92 1.25 2.79
CA SER A 290 -17.91 2.58 3.39
C SER A 290 -19.30 3.11 3.65
N GLY A 291 -19.52 3.71 4.85
CA GLY A 291 -20.79 4.26 5.28
C GLY A 291 -21.70 3.21 5.94
N ILE A 292 -22.36 3.59 7.03
CA ILE A 292 -23.15 2.68 7.87
C ILE A 292 -24.21 1.90 7.09
N ARG A 293 -24.83 2.53 6.07
CA ARG A 293 -25.83 1.88 5.20
C ARG A 293 -25.26 0.75 4.35
N ASN A 294 -23.94 0.78 4.12
CA ASN A 294 -23.24 -0.16 3.25
C ASN A 294 -22.52 -1.29 4.01
N TYR A 295 -22.46 -1.26 5.35
CA TYR A 295 -21.81 -2.33 6.13
C TYR A 295 -22.32 -3.74 5.78
N PRO A 296 -23.63 -3.96 5.50
CA PRO A 296 -24.15 -5.27 5.10
C PRO A 296 -23.66 -5.78 3.75
N THR A 297 -23.03 -4.94 2.92
CA THR A 297 -22.50 -5.34 1.61
C THR A 297 -21.12 -6.01 1.69
N GLY A 298 -20.41 -5.90 2.83
CA GLY A 298 -19.09 -6.50 3.02
C GLY A 298 -19.04 -8.00 2.71
N PRO A 299 -19.92 -8.85 3.27
CA PRO A 299 -19.98 -10.28 2.92
C PRO A 299 -20.25 -10.53 1.42
N GLN A 300 -21.03 -9.66 0.76
CA GLN A 300 -21.34 -9.78 -0.67
C GLN A 300 -20.12 -9.42 -1.52
N ALA A 301 -19.33 -8.42 -1.11
CA ALA A 301 -18.05 -8.06 -1.74
C ALA A 301 -17.08 -9.25 -1.72
N ILE A 302 -16.90 -9.90 -0.56
CA ILE A 302 -16.10 -11.12 -0.44
C ILE A 302 -16.63 -12.23 -1.35
N ALA A 303 -17.94 -12.45 -1.38
CA ALA A 303 -18.54 -13.48 -2.22
C ALA A 303 -18.28 -13.23 -3.72
N LYS A 304 -18.35 -11.96 -4.19
CA LYS A 304 -18.04 -11.59 -5.57
C LYS A 304 -16.57 -11.87 -5.93
N ILE A 305 -15.63 -11.46 -5.07
CA ILE A 305 -14.20 -11.72 -5.26
C ILE A 305 -13.94 -13.24 -5.30
N ASN A 306 -14.51 -14.00 -4.38
CA ASN A 306 -14.37 -15.46 -4.34
C ASN A 306 -14.98 -16.13 -5.59
N ALA A 307 -16.10 -15.64 -6.10
CA ALA A 307 -16.71 -16.13 -7.35
C ALA A 307 -15.81 -15.86 -8.56
N ALA A 308 -15.23 -14.67 -8.68
CA ALA A 308 -14.26 -14.33 -9.73
C ALA A 308 -13.02 -15.26 -9.68
N ARG A 309 -12.49 -15.50 -8.49
CA ARG A 309 -11.35 -16.41 -8.25
C ARG A 309 -11.70 -17.86 -8.60
N ALA A 310 -12.88 -18.34 -8.21
CA ALA A 310 -13.37 -19.66 -8.58
C ALA A 310 -13.56 -19.83 -10.11
N ALA A 311 -13.84 -18.74 -10.81
CA ALA A 311 -13.88 -18.69 -12.27
C ALA A 311 -12.48 -18.59 -12.94
N GLY A 312 -11.39 -18.66 -12.17
CA GLY A 312 -10.01 -18.67 -12.66
C GLY A 312 -9.40 -17.27 -12.85
N LEU A 313 -10.05 -16.19 -12.41
CA LEU A 313 -9.49 -14.85 -12.46
C LEU A 313 -8.61 -14.60 -11.22
N ASP A 314 -7.47 -13.95 -11.41
CA ASP A 314 -6.58 -13.57 -10.31
C ASP A 314 -6.95 -12.19 -9.76
N VAL A 315 -8.05 -12.15 -9.00
CA VAL A 315 -8.53 -10.95 -8.28
C VAL A 315 -8.28 -11.15 -6.78
N GLN A 316 -7.61 -10.19 -6.15
CA GLN A 316 -7.26 -10.20 -4.74
C GLN A 316 -7.43 -8.80 -4.15
N ALA A 317 -7.12 -8.61 -2.86
CA ALA A 317 -7.21 -7.30 -2.21
C ALA A 317 -6.18 -7.16 -1.09
N ASP A 318 -5.94 -5.92 -0.69
CA ASP A 318 -5.27 -5.57 0.54
C ASP A 318 -6.17 -4.76 1.48
N MET A 319 -5.69 -4.50 2.69
CA MET A 319 -6.37 -3.70 3.68
C MET A 319 -5.43 -3.16 4.77
N TYR A 320 -5.92 -2.18 5.53
CA TYR A 320 -5.37 -1.76 6.82
C TYR A 320 -6.40 -2.04 7.94
N PRO A 321 -5.96 -2.30 9.20
CA PRO A 321 -6.83 -2.81 10.25
C PRO A 321 -7.44 -1.70 11.13
N TYR A 322 -8.13 -0.73 10.53
CA TYR A 322 -8.78 0.38 11.24
C TYR A 322 -10.16 0.65 10.66
N THR A 323 -11.03 1.27 11.47
CA THR A 323 -12.44 1.54 11.11
C THR A 323 -12.66 2.94 10.52
N ALA A 324 -11.61 3.60 10.07
CA ALA A 324 -11.70 4.89 9.40
C ALA A 324 -10.79 4.91 8.18
N GLY A 325 -11.17 5.70 7.18
CA GLY A 325 -10.32 6.08 6.05
C GLY A 325 -9.72 7.47 6.25
N ALA A 326 -8.71 7.83 5.46
CA ALA A 326 -8.17 9.19 5.46
C ALA A 326 -7.78 9.63 4.06
N THR A 327 -8.29 10.81 3.66
CA THR A 327 -7.94 11.47 2.39
C THR A 327 -8.21 12.96 2.48
N GLY A 328 -8.16 13.70 1.35
CA GLY A 328 -8.44 15.13 1.32
C GLY A 328 -9.93 15.45 1.49
N LEU A 329 -10.24 16.57 2.12
CA LEU A 329 -11.62 17.07 2.31
C LEU A 329 -12.33 17.33 0.96
N SER A 330 -11.59 17.62 -0.10
CA SER A 330 -12.15 17.79 -1.46
C SER A 330 -12.82 16.53 -2.02
N SER A 331 -12.60 15.35 -1.41
CA SER A 331 -13.33 14.11 -1.75
C SER A 331 -14.80 14.14 -1.33
N CYS A 332 -15.24 15.21 -0.66
CA CYS A 332 -16.64 15.48 -0.35
C CYS A 332 -17.35 16.27 -1.47
N LEU A 333 -16.62 16.72 -2.50
CA LEU A 333 -17.13 17.54 -3.60
C LEU A 333 -17.37 16.70 -4.86
N PRO A 334 -18.34 17.10 -5.71
CA PRO A 334 -18.53 16.47 -7.01
C PRO A 334 -17.23 16.48 -7.84
N PRO A 335 -16.80 15.36 -8.42
CA PRO A 335 -15.53 15.28 -9.13
C PRO A 335 -15.37 16.27 -10.28
N TRP A 336 -16.48 16.59 -10.98
CA TRP A 336 -16.47 17.60 -12.07
C TRP A 336 -16.00 18.98 -11.59
N SER A 337 -16.14 19.28 -10.29
CA SER A 337 -15.72 20.57 -9.72
C SER A 337 -14.22 20.82 -9.83
N ALA A 338 -13.41 19.76 -9.93
CA ALA A 338 -11.96 19.84 -10.10
C ALA A 338 -11.50 19.61 -11.54
N ALA A 339 -12.41 19.39 -12.48
CA ALA A 339 -12.07 19.21 -13.89
C ALA A 339 -11.33 20.43 -14.44
N ASP A 340 -10.41 20.20 -15.37
CA ASP A 340 -9.57 21.23 -15.99
C ASP A 340 -8.79 22.09 -14.97
N GLY A 341 -8.59 21.59 -13.74
CA GLY A 341 -7.88 22.30 -12.66
C GLY A 341 -8.67 23.46 -12.03
N LYS A 342 -9.98 23.55 -12.24
CA LYS A 342 -10.81 24.71 -11.87
C LYS A 342 -11.43 24.63 -10.47
N LEU A 343 -10.97 23.75 -9.59
CA LEU A 343 -11.59 23.55 -8.28
C LEU A 343 -11.79 24.86 -7.50
N PHE A 344 -10.76 25.67 -7.39
CA PHE A 344 -10.81 26.90 -6.60
C PHE A 344 -11.64 28.00 -7.28
N ASP A 345 -11.59 28.13 -8.60
CA ASP A 345 -12.45 29.04 -9.36
C ASP A 345 -13.92 28.66 -9.19
N ASN A 346 -14.23 27.37 -9.30
CA ASN A 346 -15.57 26.84 -9.10
C ASN A 346 -16.08 27.06 -7.66
N LEU A 347 -15.22 26.89 -6.65
CA LEU A 347 -15.57 27.16 -5.26
C LEU A 347 -15.72 28.66 -4.96
N ALA A 348 -15.14 29.55 -5.74
CA ALA A 348 -15.33 30.99 -5.60
C ALA A 348 -16.67 31.48 -6.21
N SER A 349 -17.29 30.71 -7.12
CA SER A 349 -18.56 31.07 -7.76
C SER A 349 -19.76 30.61 -6.93
N LYS A 350 -20.66 31.55 -6.59
CA LYS A 350 -21.91 31.26 -5.85
C LYS A 350 -22.83 30.31 -6.62
N GLU A 351 -22.94 30.50 -7.92
CA GLU A 351 -23.79 29.69 -8.80
C GLU A 351 -23.27 28.24 -8.85
N VAL A 352 -21.96 28.07 -8.97
CA VAL A 352 -21.32 26.75 -9.03
C VAL A 352 -21.43 26.04 -7.67
N ARG A 353 -21.24 26.76 -6.55
CA ARG A 353 -21.47 26.21 -5.19
C ARG A 353 -22.90 25.72 -5.00
N ALA A 354 -23.90 26.49 -5.49
CA ALA A 354 -25.29 26.07 -5.42
C ALA A 354 -25.55 24.76 -6.20
N LYS A 355 -24.91 24.60 -7.36
CA LYS A 355 -24.96 23.34 -8.11
C LYS A 355 -24.29 22.19 -7.35
N MET A 356 -23.08 22.40 -6.79
CA MET A 356 -22.38 21.39 -5.97
C MET A 356 -23.25 20.98 -4.77
N ARG A 357 -23.84 21.94 -4.06
CA ARG A 357 -24.74 21.69 -2.94
C ARG A 357 -25.91 20.80 -3.34
N ALA A 358 -26.60 21.14 -4.43
CA ALA A 358 -27.75 20.37 -4.90
C ALA A 358 -27.39 18.91 -5.21
N GLU A 359 -26.20 18.66 -5.76
CA GLU A 359 -25.72 17.30 -6.03
C GLU A 359 -25.29 16.56 -4.74
N ILE A 360 -24.75 17.26 -3.74
CA ILE A 360 -24.42 16.66 -2.44
C ILE A 360 -25.68 16.29 -1.66
N GLU A 361 -26.72 17.15 -1.68
CA GLU A 361 -27.99 16.93 -1.00
C GLU A 361 -28.88 15.87 -1.69
N HIS A 362 -28.74 15.71 -3.00
CA HIS A 362 -29.52 14.81 -3.83
C HIS A 362 -28.59 13.90 -4.63
N GLN A 363 -27.83 13.06 -3.92
CA GLN A 363 -26.82 12.19 -4.52
C GLN A 363 -27.40 11.35 -5.65
N THR A 364 -26.74 11.42 -6.80
CA THR A 364 -26.92 10.46 -7.90
C THR A 364 -25.89 9.35 -7.73
N PHE A 365 -26.13 8.19 -8.34
CA PHE A 365 -25.20 7.04 -8.26
C PHE A 365 -23.90 7.23 -9.05
N ASP A 366 -23.63 8.42 -9.59
CA ASP A 366 -22.47 8.66 -10.45
C ASP A 366 -21.19 8.96 -9.66
N TRP A 367 -21.32 9.38 -8.38
CA TRP A 367 -20.22 9.66 -7.45
C TRP A 367 -20.73 9.67 -6.01
N GLU A 368 -19.80 9.61 -5.05
CA GLU A 368 -20.10 9.57 -3.61
C GLU A 368 -19.39 10.70 -2.88
N SER A 369 -20.10 11.43 -2.03
CA SER A 369 -19.51 12.39 -1.09
C SER A 369 -19.05 11.65 0.17
N LEU A 370 -17.76 11.63 0.45
CA LEU A 370 -17.25 10.98 1.66
C LEU A 370 -17.76 11.65 2.96
N CYS A 371 -18.09 12.96 2.92
CA CYS A 371 -18.69 13.65 4.06
C CYS A 371 -20.13 13.22 4.32
N GLU A 372 -20.88 12.86 3.28
CA GLU A 372 -22.23 12.34 3.41
C GLU A 372 -22.20 10.89 3.88
N LEU A 373 -21.35 10.04 3.26
CA LEU A 373 -21.18 8.64 3.65
C LEU A 373 -20.77 8.48 5.13
N ALA A 374 -19.80 9.27 5.60
CA ALA A 374 -19.35 9.24 6.98
C ALA A 374 -20.32 9.97 7.93
N THR A 375 -21.10 10.91 7.42
CA THR A 375 -21.86 11.94 8.14
C THR A 375 -20.96 12.99 8.84
N PRO A 376 -21.34 14.28 8.89
CA PRO A 376 -20.47 15.34 9.40
C PRO A 376 -19.91 15.18 10.81
N PRO A 377 -20.61 14.54 11.79
CA PRO A 377 -20.05 14.24 13.10
C PRO A 377 -18.90 13.21 13.06
N ASN A 378 -18.80 12.44 11.99
CA ASN A 378 -17.79 11.41 11.79
C ASN A 378 -16.67 11.83 10.83
N VAL A 379 -16.60 13.09 10.44
CA VAL A 379 -15.54 13.69 9.62
C VAL A 379 -14.62 14.50 10.50
N LEU A 380 -13.39 14.05 10.72
CA LEU A 380 -12.37 14.71 11.54
C LEU A 380 -11.39 15.47 10.64
N ILE A 381 -11.31 16.78 10.80
CA ILE A 381 -10.34 17.63 10.10
C ILE A 381 -9.00 17.54 10.83
N SER A 382 -8.07 16.76 10.28
CA SER A 382 -6.82 16.41 10.98
C SER A 382 -5.87 17.60 11.08
N ARG A 383 -5.75 18.41 10.02
CA ARG A 383 -4.82 19.55 9.99
C ARG A 383 -5.26 20.63 9.01
N LEU A 384 -5.15 21.87 9.45
CA LEU A 384 -5.33 23.09 8.66
C LEU A 384 -4.08 23.96 8.76
N LEU A 385 -3.65 24.53 7.65
CA LEU A 385 -2.38 25.26 7.54
C LEU A 385 -2.57 26.78 7.65
N GLN A 386 -3.68 27.31 7.12
CA GLN A 386 -3.94 28.74 7.14
C GLN A 386 -4.18 29.24 8.56
N PRO A 387 -3.54 30.35 8.98
CA PRO A 387 -3.66 30.86 10.35
C PRO A 387 -5.11 31.04 10.83
N ALA A 388 -6.01 31.52 9.97
CA ALA A 388 -7.42 31.72 10.29
C ALA A 388 -8.17 30.41 10.61
N ASN A 389 -7.75 29.31 10.00
CA ASN A 389 -8.41 28.01 10.12
C ASN A 389 -7.78 27.10 11.18
N ARG A 390 -6.55 27.35 11.61
CA ARG A 390 -5.79 26.44 12.53
C ARG A 390 -6.53 26.07 13.79
N GLN A 391 -7.39 26.96 14.30
CA GLN A 391 -8.22 26.72 15.48
C GLN A 391 -9.22 25.57 15.31
N TYR A 392 -9.51 25.17 14.08
CA TYR A 392 -10.42 24.07 13.74
C TYR A 392 -9.69 22.74 13.52
N SER A 393 -8.36 22.69 13.52
CA SER A 393 -7.61 21.44 13.44
C SER A 393 -7.96 20.52 14.61
N GLY A 394 -8.20 19.25 14.34
CA GLY A 394 -8.60 18.25 15.33
C GLY A 394 -10.08 18.28 15.72
N LYS A 395 -10.91 19.08 15.02
CA LYS A 395 -12.36 19.14 15.26
C LYS A 395 -13.14 18.37 14.20
N ARG A 396 -14.34 17.95 14.56
CA ARG A 396 -15.31 17.34 13.64
C ARG A 396 -15.93 18.42 12.74
N LEU A 397 -16.26 18.04 11.50
CA LEU A 397 -16.89 18.98 10.54
C LEU A 397 -18.16 19.61 11.10
N SER A 398 -18.99 18.84 11.82
CA SER A 398 -20.20 19.37 12.49
C SER A 398 -19.89 20.41 13.57
N GLU A 399 -18.81 20.24 14.34
CA GLU A 399 -18.38 21.20 15.37
C GLU A 399 -17.87 22.51 14.73
N ILE A 400 -17.14 22.39 13.61
CA ILE A 400 -16.64 23.53 12.85
C ILE A 400 -17.82 24.30 12.25
N ALA A 401 -18.80 23.61 11.67
CA ALA A 401 -20.01 24.18 11.11
C ALA A 401 -20.77 25.01 12.16
N MET A 402 -20.97 24.47 13.35
CA MET A 402 -21.56 25.23 14.48
C MET A 402 -20.72 26.44 14.86
N ALA A 403 -19.40 26.30 14.96
CA ALA A 403 -18.51 27.40 15.33
C ALA A 403 -18.48 28.52 14.27
N MET A 404 -18.67 28.20 13.00
CA MET A 404 -18.75 29.15 11.89
C MET A 404 -20.16 29.68 11.66
N ASN A 405 -21.16 29.19 12.41
CA ASN A 405 -22.59 29.49 12.21
C ASN A 405 -23.04 29.28 10.75
N LYS A 406 -22.63 28.13 10.19
CA LYS A 406 -22.93 27.70 8.81
C LYS A 406 -23.38 26.23 8.81
N ASP A 407 -24.04 25.80 7.75
CA ASP A 407 -24.23 24.37 7.52
C ASP A 407 -22.90 23.69 7.13
N TRP A 408 -22.88 22.38 7.20
CA TRP A 408 -21.65 21.61 6.99
C TRP A 408 -21.14 21.64 5.53
N ILE A 409 -22.03 21.79 4.53
CA ILE A 409 -21.65 21.82 3.11
C ILE A 409 -20.91 23.14 2.82
N GLU A 410 -21.47 24.29 3.25
CA GLU A 410 -20.80 25.58 3.11
C GLU A 410 -19.48 25.63 3.90
N THR A 411 -19.48 25.08 5.11
CA THR A 411 -18.26 24.98 5.93
C THR A 411 -17.16 24.21 5.22
N MET A 412 -17.49 23.05 4.66
CA MET A 412 -16.56 22.20 3.93
C MET A 412 -16.01 22.92 2.68
N MET A 413 -16.88 23.56 1.88
CA MET A 413 -16.47 24.32 0.70
C MET A 413 -15.54 25.50 1.07
N ASP A 414 -15.84 26.20 2.17
CA ASP A 414 -15.01 27.32 2.64
C ASP A 414 -13.63 26.84 3.11
N LEU A 415 -13.56 25.72 3.84
CA LEU A 415 -12.28 25.17 4.27
C LEU A 415 -11.41 24.75 3.08
N VAL A 416 -11.98 24.07 2.08
CA VAL A 416 -11.26 23.69 0.86
C VAL A 416 -10.79 24.94 0.11
N LEU A 417 -11.67 25.94 -0.08
CA LEU A 417 -11.33 27.18 -0.78
C LEU A 417 -10.23 27.96 -0.06
N THR A 418 -10.36 28.17 1.26
CA THR A 418 -9.45 29.03 2.00
C THR A 418 -8.09 28.41 2.27
N GLU A 419 -8.01 27.07 2.38
CA GLU A 419 -6.73 26.38 2.56
C GLU A 419 -5.87 26.38 1.28
N HIS A 420 -6.46 26.44 0.09
CA HIS A 420 -5.76 26.31 -1.19
C HIS A 420 -4.75 25.15 -1.23
N ASN A 421 -4.99 24.11 -0.43
CA ASN A 421 -4.14 22.96 -0.25
C ASN A 421 -4.99 21.75 0.13
N ARG A 422 -4.37 20.56 0.12
CA ARG A 422 -5.02 19.35 0.61
C ARG A 422 -5.31 19.49 2.12
N VAL A 423 -6.57 19.43 2.48
CA VAL A 423 -7.04 19.38 3.87
C VAL A 423 -7.08 17.91 4.29
N GLU A 424 -6.12 17.48 5.09
CA GLU A 424 -6.07 16.09 5.58
C GLU A 424 -7.25 15.80 6.51
N THR A 425 -8.01 14.78 6.17
CA THR A 425 -9.30 14.47 6.81
C THR A 425 -9.41 12.97 7.08
N THR A 426 -9.92 12.61 8.26
CA THR A 426 -10.22 11.22 8.64
C THR A 426 -11.73 11.02 8.67
N TYR A 427 -12.20 9.95 8.02
CA TYR A 427 -13.60 9.59 7.85
C TYR A 427 -13.91 8.30 8.61
N PHE A 428 -14.68 8.37 9.68
CA PHE A 428 -15.11 7.21 10.47
C PHE A 428 -16.33 6.59 9.80
N MET A 429 -16.09 5.69 8.86
CA MET A 429 -17.12 5.14 7.96
C MET A 429 -16.98 3.64 7.70
N MET A 430 -16.21 2.93 8.52
CA MET A 430 -15.95 1.50 8.36
C MET A 430 -16.42 0.74 9.60
N ASP A 431 -16.70 -0.56 9.42
CA ASP A 431 -17.19 -1.46 10.46
C ASP A 431 -16.13 -2.49 10.86
N GLU A 432 -15.98 -2.70 12.16
CA GLU A 432 -15.03 -3.64 12.73
C GLU A 432 -15.32 -5.11 12.35
N ALA A 433 -16.62 -5.48 12.19
CA ALA A 433 -16.97 -6.82 11.74
C ALA A 433 -16.48 -7.08 10.30
N ASN A 434 -16.57 -6.08 9.43
CA ASN A 434 -16.04 -6.16 8.08
C ASN A 434 -14.50 -6.18 8.04
N VAL A 435 -13.82 -5.46 8.95
CA VAL A 435 -12.36 -5.57 9.13
C VAL A 435 -11.95 -7.00 9.43
N ARG A 436 -12.62 -7.64 10.43
CA ARG A 436 -12.37 -9.06 10.79
C ARG A 436 -12.66 -10.00 9.63
N LEU A 437 -13.78 -9.81 8.94
CA LEU A 437 -14.18 -10.63 7.79
C LEU A 437 -13.13 -10.57 6.67
N ASN A 438 -12.64 -9.39 6.37
CA ASN A 438 -11.60 -9.17 5.36
C ASN A 438 -10.28 -9.83 5.77
N LEU A 439 -9.83 -9.65 7.02
CA LEU A 439 -8.60 -10.25 7.54
C LEU A 439 -8.59 -11.78 7.46
N GLN A 440 -9.74 -12.43 7.57
CA GLN A 440 -9.86 -13.89 7.48
C GLN A 440 -9.69 -14.43 6.05
N GLN A 441 -9.77 -13.57 5.02
CA GLN A 441 -9.65 -14.06 3.65
C GLN A 441 -8.21 -14.48 3.32
N PRO A 442 -7.98 -15.67 2.73
CA PRO A 442 -6.63 -16.19 2.47
C PRO A 442 -5.85 -15.37 1.43
N TRP A 443 -6.55 -14.64 0.58
CA TRP A 443 -6.01 -13.78 -0.47
C TRP A 443 -5.81 -12.31 -0.03
N MET A 444 -6.18 -11.96 1.20
CA MET A 444 -6.00 -10.61 1.74
C MET A 444 -4.53 -10.34 2.07
N LYS A 445 -4.03 -9.18 1.68
CA LYS A 445 -2.71 -8.66 2.05
C LYS A 445 -2.85 -7.44 2.96
N ILE A 446 -1.72 -6.94 3.43
CA ILE A 446 -1.68 -5.80 4.36
C ILE A 446 -0.92 -4.65 3.69
N GLY A 447 -1.58 -3.50 3.64
CA GLY A 447 -1.00 -2.23 3.25
C GLY A 447 -1.23 -1.17 4.33
N THR A 448 -0.40 -0.14 4.39
CA THR A 448 -0.62 0.94 5.37
C THR A 448 -1.55 2.02 4.84
N ASP A 449 -1.63 2.19 3.53
CA ASP A 449 -2.31 3.33 2.87
C ASP A 449 -1.90 4.67 3.51
N ALA A 450 -0.62 4.80 3.84
CA ALA A 450 -0.11 5.95 4.59
C ALA A 450 1.32 6.33 4.19
N GLY A 451 1.61 7.62 4.28
CA GLY A 451 2.97 8.14 4.19
C GLY A 451 3.77 7.87 5.47
N ALA A 452 5.10 7.92 5.33
CA ALA A 452 5.99 7.82 6.48
C ALA A 452 5.86 9.04 7.39
N VAL A 453 5.77 8.79 8.68
CA VAL A 453 5.77 9.79 9.75
C VAL A 453 7.04 9.60 10.59
N ASP A 454 7.78 10.67 10.83
CA ASP A 454 8.85 10.67 11.83
C ASP A 454 8.29 11.20 13.16
N PRO A 455 8.12 10.36 14.18
CA PRO A 455 7.52 10.78 15.46
C PRO A 455 8.29 11.89 16.17
N ALA A 456 9.59 12.04 15.88
CA ALA A 456 10.42 13.09 16.50
C ALA A 456 10.11 14.49 15.95
N THR A 457 9.65 14.59 14.72
CA THR A 457 9.50 15.88 14.02
C THR A 457 8.06 16.21 13.64
N PHE A 458 7.22 15.20 13.44
CA PHE A 458 5.82 15.40 13.03
C PHE A 458 5.01 16.06 14.15
N LYS A 459 4.18 17.04 13.77
CA LYS A 459 3.27 17.73 14.68
C LYS A 459 1.86 17.73 14.07
N GLY A 460 0.86 17.38 14.86
CA GLY A 460 -0.54 17.35 14.47
C GLY A 460 -1.13 15.95 14.44
N LEU A 461 -2.34 15.83 13.92
CA LEU A 461 -3.03 14.55 13.78
C LEU A 461 -2.72 13.91 12.43
N VAL A 462 -2.60 12.61 12.44
CA VAL A 462 -2.47 11.74 11.28
C VAL A 462 -3.26 10.47 11.56
N HIS A 463 -3.65 9.74 10.52
CA HIS A 463 -4.33 8.47 10.74
C HIS A 463 -3.36 7.47 11.44
N PRO A 464 -3.78 6.72 12.49
CA PRO A 464 -2.92 5.81 13.25
C PRO A 464 -2.30 4.69 12.40
N ARG A 465 -2.86 4.39 11.22
CA ARG A 465 -2.30 3.43 10.26
C ARG A 465 -0.87 3.77 9.81
N SER A 466 -0.45 5.02 9.92
CA SER A 466 0.92 5.45 9.60
C SER A 466 1.98 4.83 10.51
N LEU A 467 1.63 4.44 11.74
CA LEU A 467 2.54 3.98 12.79
C LEU A 467 2.18 2.62 13.39
N GLY A 468 0.99 2.07 13.10
CA GLY A 468 0.44 0.93 13.84
C GLY A 468 -0.06 -0.25 13.01
N THR A 469 -0.16 -0.16 11.68
CA THR A 469 -0.85 -1.17 10.84
C THR A 469 -0.36 -2.60 11.07
N PHE A 470 0.91 -2.87 10.90
CA PHE A 470 1.47 -4.23 10.98
C PHE A 470 1.50 -4.77 12.41
N PRO A 471 1.95 -4.01 13.43
CA PRO A 471 1.87 -4.45 14.82
C PRO A 471 0.45 -4.70 15.32
N ARG A 472 -0.55 -3.92 14.86
CA ARG A 472 -1.95 -4.15 15.20
C ARG A 472 -2.46 -5.51 14.70
N ILE A 473 -2.09 -5.91 13.48
CA ILE A 473 -2.45 -7.24 12.96
C ILE A 473 -1.86 -8.35 13.84
N LEU A 474 -0.56 -8.22 14.19
CA LEU A 474 0.14 -9.26 14.97
C LEU A 474 -0.32 -9.30 16.43
N GLY A 475 -0.50 -8.13 17.05
CA GLY A 475 -0.88 -8.03 18.46
C GLY A 475 -2.38 -8.20 18.68
N HIS A 476 -3.18 -7.31 18.12
CA HIS A 476 -4.61 -7.26 18.38
C HIS A 476 -5.35 -8.45 17.74
N TYR A 477 -5.21 -8.65 16.41
CA TYR A 477 -6.01 -9.65 15.71
C TYR A 477 -5.45 -11.07 15.82
N ALA A 478 -4.13 -11.27 15.63
CA ALA A 478 -3.58 -12.62 15.66
C ALA A 478 -3.38 -13.13 17.10
N ARG A 479 -2.77 -12.32 18.01
CA ARG A 479 -2.51 -12.75 19.39
C ARG A 479 -3.74 -12.66 20.27
N ASP A 480 -4.35 -11.45 20.39
CA ASP A 480 -5.36 -11.19 21.42
C ASP A 480 -6.74 -11.75 21.03
N GLU A 481 -7.17 -11.56 19.77
CA GLU A 481 -8.43 -12.08 19.27
C GLU A 481 -8.33 -13.50 18.69
N GLN A 482 -7.14 -13.99 18.40
CA GLN A 482 -6.92 -15.30 17.75
C GLN A 482 -7.70 -15.45 16.43
N LEU A 483 -7.87 -14.34 15.72
CA LEU A 483 -8.65 -14.29 14.48
C LEU A 483 -8.00 -15.12 13.35
N MET A 484 -6.68 -15.25 13.38
CA MET A 484 -5.88 -16.08 12.49
C MET A 484 -4.59 -16.54 13.18
N PRO A 485 -3.96 -17.65 12.73
CA PRO A 485 -2.62 -18.04 13.18
C PRO A 485 -1.60 -16.93 12.90
N LEU A 486 -0.62 -16.77 13.81
CA LEU A 486 0.46 -15.78 13.64
C LEU A 486 1.25 -16.01 12.35
N GLU A 487 1.44 -17.27 11.95
CA GLU A 487 2.10 -17.67 10.72
C GLU A 487 1.35 -17.19 9.47
N ASP A 488 0.00 -17.22 9.50
CA ASP A 488 -0.80 -16.71 8.38
C ASP A 488 -0.76 -15.17 8.32
N ALA A 489 -0.79 -14.49 9.48
CA ALA A 489 -0.59 -13.05 9.56
C ALA A 489 0.76 -12.64 8.94
N VAL A 490 1.86 -13.31 9.30
CA VAL A 490 3.19 -13.08 8.72
C VAL A 490 3.20 -13.38 7.22
N ARG A 491 2.60 -14.49 6.77
CA ARG A 491 2.49 -14.81 5.34
C ARG A 491 1.80 -13.71 4.53
N LYS A 492 0.68 -13.16 5.03
CA LYS A 492 -0.06 -12.06 4.38
C LYS A 492 0.77 -10.80 4.23
N MET A 493 1.65 -10.53 5.18
CA MET A 493 2.55 -9.37 5.22
C MET A 493 3.86 -9.57 4.44
N THR A 494 4.17 -10.78 4.00
CA THR A 494 5.48 -11.14 3.44
C THR A 494 5.35 -11.89 2.11
N SER A 495 5.33 -13.22 2.12
CA SER A 495 5.38 -14.02 0.90
C SER A 495 4.14 -13.88 0.01
N ALA A 496 2.95 -13.69 0.60
CA ALA A 496 1.74 -13.45 -0.19
C ALA A 496 1.84 -12.14 -0.99
N THR A 497 2.35 -11.09 -0.36
CA THR A 497 2.62 -9.80 -1.01
C THR A 497 3.76 -9.92 -2.02
N ALA A 498 4.88 -10.55 -1.66
CA ALA A 498 6.00 -10.77 -2.57
C ALA A 498 5.57 -11.55 -3.83
N THR A 499 4.80 -12.63 -3.66
CA THR A 499 4.27 -13.44 -4.78
C THR A 499 3.36 -12.59 -5.67
N ARG A 500 2.49 -11.76 -5.06
CA ARG A 500 1.60 -10.86 -5.80
C ARG A 500 2.35 -9.89 -6.70
N LEU A 501 3.47 -9.39 -6.21
CA LEU A 501 4.33 -8.41 -6.89
C LEU A 501 5.43 -9.06 -7.75
N SER A 502 5.44 -10.39 -7.89
CA SER A 502 6.48 -11.14 -8.60
C SER A 502 7.89 -10.91 -8.05
N LEU A 503 8.02 -10.72 -6.72
CA LEU A 503 9.29 -10.57 -6.03
C LEU A 503 9.79 -11.97 -5.62
N HIS A 504 10.77 -12.51 -6.34
CA HIS A 504 11.20 -13.91 -6.17
C HIS A 504 12.31 -14.09 -5.14
N ASP A 505 12.92 -13.00 -4.67
CA ASP A 505 14.11 -13.03 -3.81
C ASP A 505 13.88 -12.39 -2.42
N ARG A 506 12.62 -12.11 -2.05
CA ARG A 506 12.17 -11.49 -0.80
C ARG A 506 10.92 -12.18 -0.24
N GLY A 507 10.58 -11.85 1.01
CA GLY A 507 9.33 -12.30 1.64
C GLY A 507 9.36 -13.69 2.27
N LEU A 508 10.50 -14.40 2.23
CA LEU A 508 10.71 -15.68 2.88
C LEU A 508 12.06 -15.72 3.61
N LEU A 509 12.12 -16.39 4.75
CA LEU A 509 13.40 -16.81 5.36
C LEU A 509 13.86 -18.11 4.69
N LYS A 510 14.68 -17.99 3.65
CA LYS A 510 15.21 -19.12 2.89
C LYS A 510 16.63 -18.80 2.39
N PRO A 511 17.55 -19.79 2.38
CA PRO A 511 18.87 -19.58 1.79
C PRO A 511 18.80 -19.01 0.38
N GLY A 512 19.64 -17.99 0.11
CA GLY A 512 19.70 -17.25 -1.15
C GLY A 512 18.78 -16.02 -1.24
N MET A 513 17.75 -15.89 -0.39
CA MET A 513 16.91 -14.69 -0.32
C MET A 513 17.69 -13.49 0.26
N PHE A 514 17.24 -12.26 -0.06
CA PHE A 514 17.74 -11.09 0.64
C PHE A 514 17.46 -11.18 2.14
N ALA A 515 18.41 -10.72 2.92
CA ALA A 515 18.31 -10.73 4.37
C ALA A 515 17.50 -9.54 4.89
N ASP A 516 16.22 -9.51 4.51
CA ASP A 516 15.18 -8.66 5.08
C ASP A 516 14.54 -9.45 6.21
N VAL A 517 14.84 -9.08 7.45
CA VAL A 517 14.47 -9.86 8.64
C VAL A 517 13.93 -8.95 9.72
N VAL A 518 12.84 -9.34 10.35
CA VAL A 518 12.29 -8.70 11.55
C VAL A 518 12.36 -9.65 12.74
N VAL A 519 12.80 -9.11 13.89
CA VAL A 519 12.78 -9.81 15.18
C VAL A 519 11.86 -9.06 16.11
N PHE A 520 10.81 -9.73 16.60
CA PHE A 520 9.80 -9.10 17.44
C PHE A 520 9.37 -10.00 18.62
N ASP A 521 8.92 -9.38 19.69
CA ASP A 521 8.35 -10.07 20.84
C ASP A 521 6.86 -10.37 20.59
N PRO A 522 6.46 -11.64 20.40
CA PRO A 522 5.07 -11.99 20.14
C PRO A 522 4.13 -11.73 21.33
N LYS A 523 4.67 -11.53 22.53
CA LYS A 523 3.86 -11.26 23.74
C LYS A 523 3.49 -9.79 23.89
N THR A 524 4.34 -8.89 23.38
CA THR A 524 4.19 -7.45 23.61
C THR A 524 3.92 -6.65 22.35
N ILE A 525 4.10 -7.24 21.14
CA ILE A 525 3.87 -6.52 19.89
C ILE A 525 2.44 -6.00 19.80
N ILE A 526 2.31 -4.67 19.61
CA ILE A 526 1.03 -3.98 19.47
C ILE A 526 1.25 -2.55 18.94
N ASP A 527 0.24 -1.99 18.28
CA ASP A 527 0.16 -0.58 17.98
C ASP A 527 -0.13 0.24 19.26
N LYS A 528 0.35 1.48 19.27
CA LYS A 528 0.08 2.45 20.35
C LYS A 528 -0.64 3.69 19.84
N ALA A 529 -0.57 3.92 18.53
CA ALA A 529 -1.20 5.05 17.87
C ALA A 529 -2.73 4.93 17.94
N THR A 530 -3.41 6.01 18.36
CA THR A 530 -4.87 6.16 18.33
C THR A 530 -5.28 7.32 17.42
N PHE A 531 -6.56 7.53 17.20
CA PHE A 531 -7.03 8.68 16.43
C PHE A 531 -6.84 10.02 17.17
N GLU A 532 -6.82 9.97 18.51
CA GLU A 532 -6.62 11.13 19.39
C GLU A 532 -5.13 11.42 19.62
N ASP A 533 -4.30 10.38 19.70
CA ASP A 533 -2.85 10.47 19.88
C ASP A 533 -2.12 9.54 18.89
N PRO A 534 -2.08 9.92 17.61
CA PRO A 534 -1.62 9.04 16.54
C PRO A 534 -0.10 8.97 16.38
N VAL A 535 0.66 9.88 17.02
CA VAL A 535 2.12 9.97 16.82
C VAL A 535 2.87 9.14 17.87
N GLN A 536 2.48 7.86 17.98
CA GLN A 536 3.10 6.92 18.88
C GLN A 536 3.68 5.73 18.13
N VAL A 537 4.96 5.41 18.41
CA VAL A 537 5.63 4.23 17.85
C VAL A 537 5.03 2.97 18.45
N SER A 538 4.80 1.99 17.62
CA SER A 538 4.42 0.63 18.04
C SER A 538 5.50 -0.01 18.91
N ILE A 539 5.12 -0.94 19.77
CA ILE A 539 6.04 -1.69 20.62
C ILE A 539 6.17 -3.13 20.17
N GLY A 540 7.24 -3.80 20.61
CA GLY A 540 7.47 -5.23 20.38
C GLY A 540 8.41 -5.53 19.23
N VAL A 541 8.60 -4.66 18.25
CA VAL A 541 9.65 -4.82 17.22
C VAL A 541 11.00 -4.46 17.84
N ARG A 542 11.92 -5.44 17.93
CA ARG A 542 13.23 -5.28 18.54
C ARG A 542 14.33 -4.96 17.54
N ASP A 543 14.42 -5.75 16.47
CA ASP A 543 15.45 -5.56 15.45
C ASP A 543 14.84 -5.70 14.05
N VAL A 544 15.31 -4.87 13.12
CA VAL A 544 14.95 -4.93 11.70
C VAL A 544 16.22 -4.87 10.87
N PHE A 545 16.37 -5.83 9.99
CA PHE A 545 17.46 -5.88 9.02
C PHE A 545 16.89 -5.71 7.62
N VAL A 546 17.51 -4.84 6.84
CA VAL A 546 17.20 -4.62 5.41
C VAL A 546 18.47 -4.93 4.64
N ASN A 547 18.37 -5.85 3.69
CA ASN A 547 19.53 -6.33 2.92
C ASN A 547 20.73 -6.69 3.82
N GLY A 548 20.47 -7.34 4.95
CA GLY A 548 21.48 -7.78 5.93
C GLY A 548 22.03 -6.68 6.85
N THR A 549 21.65 -5.44 6.67
CA THR A 549 22.10 -4.31 7.51
C THR A 549 21.03 -3.95 8.54
N ALA A 550 21.43 -3.81 9.79
CA ALA A 550 20.51 -3.43 10.87
C ALA A 550 20.03 -1.97 10.70
N VAL A 551 18.72 -1.78 10.53
CA VAL A 551 18.04 -0.48 10.48
C VAL A 551 17.42 -0.13 11.83
N ILE A 552 16.87 -1.13 12.53
CA ILE A 552 16.47 -1.02 13.95
C ILE A 552 17.33 -2.00 14.75
N ARG A 553 17.85 -1.56 15.90
CA ARG A 553 18.55 -2.37 16.90
C ARG A 553 18.04 -2.03 18.30
N GLY A 554 17.57 -3.05 19.02
CA GLY A 554 17.03 -2.85 20.36
C GLY A 554 15.91 -1.80 20.40
N GLY A 555 15.06 -1.73 19.37
CA GLY A 555 13.96 -0.76 19.24
C GLY A 555 14.38 0.64 18.74
N THR A 556 15.66 0.88 18.48
CA THR A 556 16.18 2.20 18.09
C THR A 556 16.66 2.19 16.64
N HIS A 557 16.32 3.25 15.88
CA HIS A 557 16.78 3.43 14.50
C HIS A 557 18.29 3.74 14.47
N THR A 558 19.05 3.00 13.65
CA THR A 558 20.52 3.08 13.57
C THR A 558 21.03 4.23 12.70
N GLY A 559 20.18 4.82 11.88
CA GLY A 559 20.55 5.77 10.82
C GLY A 559 20.91 5.13 9.49
N ALA A 560 21.01 3.80 9.39
CA ALA A 560 21.37 3.09 8.17
C ALA A 560 20.28 3.21 7.10
N LYS A 561 20.70 3.26 5.83
CA LYS A 561 19.85 3.36 4.64
C LYS A 561 20.28 2.35 3.56
N PRO A 562 20.19 1.05 3.85
CA PRO A 562 20.67 0.00 2.95
C PRO A 562 19.63 -0.43 1.90
N GLY A 563 18.49 0.26 1.84
CA GLY A 563 17.39 -0.06 0.93
C GLY A 563 17.81 0.04 -0.53
N GLN A 564 17.23 -0.83 -1.34
CA GLN A 564 17.46 -0.92 -2.78
C GLN A 564 16.16 -0.72 -3.54
N ILE A 565 16.28 -0.38 -4.83
CA ILE A 565 15.13 -0.31 -5.71
C ILE A 565 14.69 -1.73 -6.09
N VAL A 566 13.40 -2.00 -5.85
CA VAL A 566 12.72 -3.22 -6.25
C VAL A 566 12.05 -2.97 -7.60
N ARG A 567 12.48 -3.71 -8.62
CA ARG A 567 11.99 -3.55 -9.99
C ARG A 567 11.00 -4.64 -10.36
N GLY A 568 9.99 -4.26 -11.13
CA GLY A 568 8.95 -5.15 -11.63
C GLY A 568 9.44 -6.09 -12.74
N PRO A 569 8.61 -7.07 -13.11
CA PRO A 569 9.00 -8.15 -14.04
C PRO A 569 9.28 -7.66 -15.47
N GLY A 570 8.78 -6.48 -15.86
CA GLY A 570 9.02 -5.88 -17.17
C GLY A 570 10.35 -5.16 -17.33
N TYR A 571 11.15 -5.04 -16.27
CA TYR A 571 12.37 -4.24 -16.26
C TYR A 571 13.40 -4.68 -17.31
N LYS A 572 13.89 -3.70 -18.08
CA LYS A 572 14.88 -3.89 -19.14
C LYS A 572 16.10 -2.98 -18.92
N PRO A 573 17.19 -3.48 -18.33
CA PRO A 573 18.37 -2.66 -18.03
C PRO A 573 19.04 -2.08 -19.27
N ASP A 574 18.90 -2.72 -20.44
CA ASP A 574 19.64 -2.39 -21.68
C ASP A 574 18.89 -1.43 -22.62
N VAL A 575 17.70 -0.94 -22.24
CA VAL A 575 16.84 -0.08 -23.09
C VAL A 575 17.07 1.42 -22.84
N ARG A 576 18.08 1.79 -22.04
CA ARG A 576 18.36 3.17 -21.63
C ARG A 576 19.40 3.86 -22.51
#